data_6bf442c29e7a705d0fbf601d555387bb
#
_entry.id   6bf442c29e7a705d0fbf601d555387bb
#
_cell.length_a   1.000
_cell.length_b   1.000
_cell.length_c   1.000
_cell.angle_alpha   90.00
_cell.angle_beta   90.00
_cell.angle_gamma   90.00
#
_symmetry.space_group_name_H-M   'P 1'
#
loop_
_entity.id
_entity.type
_entity.pdbx_description
1 polymer ?
#
loop_
_entity_poly.entity_id
_entity_poly.type
_entity_poly.pdbx_seq_one_letter_code
_entity_poly.pdbx_strand_id
1 'polypeptide(L)'
;LATLDVQISAIPNELIDIAKLREEQKGKTKKAATLMEQIKEQSKEIERKKRVLKNCKGKVDHVNIAKLMKLQREIETLNEKENKLNEELAEIAKKEALLNDHEYDPDCKFCCDNKFVREANLAVASKEVVQYELQNTVVDLAALNPSDVFTQLMEHTRISGMITKIETEITQLDLERERNKTVRSKIE
;
A
#
# COMPACT_ATOMS: atom_id res chain seq x y z
N LEU A 1 -21.75 83.14 8.65
CA LEU A 1 -20.48 82.74 9.33
C LEU A 1 -20.58 81.36 9.98
N ALA A 2 -21.66 81.08 10.71
CA ALA A 2 -21.83 79.76 11.35
C ALA A 2 -21.81 78.55 10.38
N THR A 3 -22.27 78.71 9.15
CA THR A 3 -22.23 77.64 8.13
C THR A 3 -20.83 77.37 7.59
N LEU A 4 -19.98 78.36 7.55
CA LEU A 4 -18.57 78.21 7.09
C LEU A 4 -17.72 77.53 8.19
N ASP A 5 -17.94 77.87 9.46
CA ASP A 5 -17.21 77.26 10.57
C ASP A 5 -17.53 75.75 10.70
N VAL A 6 -18.78 75.36 10.45
CA VAL A 6 -19.19 73.95 10.40
C VAL A 6 -18.53 73.22 9.20
N GLN A 7 -18.45 73.86 8.04
CA GLN A 7 -17.77 73.28 6.87
C GLN A 7 -16.26 73.15 7.08
N ILE A 8 -15.59 74.16 7.69
CA ILE A 8 -14.16 74.09 7.97
C ILE A 8 -13.84 73.03 9.06
N SER A 9 -14.70 72.87 10.08
CA SER A 9 -14.48 71.85 11.09
C SER A 9 -14.75 70.40 10.60
N ALA A 10 -15.54 70.26 9.54
CA ALA A 10 -15.76 68.95 8.89
C ALA A 10 -14.65 68.50 7.96
N ILE A 11 -13.89 69.42 7.34
CA ILE A 11 -12.82 69.13 6.40
C ILE A 11 -11.70 68.21 6.99
N PRO A 12 -11.19 68.45 8.23
CA PRO A 12 -10.18 67.56 8.81
C PRO A 12 -10.66 66.10 9.02
N ASN A 13 -11.93 65.93 9.39
CA ASN A 13 -12.50 64.60 9.56
C ASN A 13 -12.69 63.88 8.22
N GLU A 14 -13.10 64.54 7.19
CA GLU A 14 -13.18 63.99 5.83
C GLU A 14 -11.78 63.62 5.27
N LEU A 15 -10.77 64.47 5.52
CA LEU A 15 -9.40 64.21 5.13
C LEU A 15 -8.81 62.99 5.87
N ILE A 16 -9.12 62.82 7.17
CA ILE A 16 -8.70 61.68 7.95
C ILE A 16 -9.39 60.39 7.45
N ASP A 17 -10.67 60.47 7.10
CA ASP A 17 -11.42 59.32 6.55
C ASP A 17 -10.88 58.88 5.20
N ILE A 18 -10.54 59.84 4.32
CA ILE A 18 -9.92 59.54 3.03
C ILE A 18 -8.53 58.90 3.20
N ALA A 19 -7.73 59.41 4.10
CA ALA A 19 -6.41 58.82 4.40
C ALA A 19 -6.52 57.39 4.89
N LYS A 20 -7.45 57.12 5.80
CA LYS A 20 -7.78 55.79 6.33
C LYS A 20 -8.27 54.87 5.20
N LEU A 21 -9.18 55.31 4.35
CA LEU A 21 -9.66 54.50 3.23
C LEU A 21 -8.55 54.19 2.22
N ARG A 22 -7.62 55.12 1.97
CA ARG A 22 -6.44 54.84 1.11
C ARG A 22 -5.51 53.79 1.72
N GLU A 23 -5.30 53.84 3.02
CA GLU A 23 -4.47 52.86 3.73
C GLU A 23 -5.13 51.46 3.71
N GLU A 24 -6.44 51.40 3.95
CA GLU A 24 -7.22 50.16 3.82
C GLU A 24 -7.18 49.60 2.40
N GLN A 25 -7.30 50.45 1.38
CA GLN A 25 -7.20 50.08 -0.02
C GLN A 25 -5.81 49.51 -0.34
N LYS A 26 -4.74 50.16 0.11
CA LYS A 26 -3.36 49.64 -0.06
C LYS A 26 -3.19 48.28 0.60
N GLY A 27 -3.73 48.10 1.81
CA GLY A 27 -3.71 46.83 2.51
C GLY A 27 -4.44 45.72 1.75
N LYS A 28 -5.62 46.02 1.24
CA LYS A 28 -6.40 45.10 0.39
C LYS A 28 -5.67 44.73 -0.89
N THR A 29 -5.11 45.71 -1.60
CA THR A 29 -4.36 45.49 -2.83
C THR A 29 -3.13 44.58 -2.58
N LYS A 30 -2.37 44.84 -1.50
CA LYS A 30 -1.22 44.02 -1.14
C LYS A 30 -1.67 42.57 -0.81
N LYS A 31 -2.75 42.42 -0.07
CA LYS A 31 -3.30 41.08 0.27
C LYS A 31 -3.79 40.35 -0.98
N ALA A 32 -4.47 41.02 -1.90
CA ALA A 32 -4.92 40.44 -3.16
C ALA A 32 -3.74 40.00 -4.04
N ALA A 33 -2.65 40.76 -4.09
CA ALA A 33 -1.42 40.41 -4.80
C ALA A 33 -0.74 39.13 -4.18
N THR A 34 -0.66 39.06 -2.85
CA THR A 34 -0.14 37.87 -2.15
C THR A 34 -0.98 36.64 -2.44
N LEU A 35 -2.31 36.76 -2.39
CA LEU A 35 -3.20 35.63 -2.70
C LEU A 35 -3.07 35.20 -4.17
N MET A 36 -2.88 36.13 -5.09
CA MET A 36 -2.64 35.82 -6.50
C MET A 36 -1.37 34.95 -6.69
N GLU A 37 -0.28 35.32 -6.03
CA GLU A 37 0.96 34.53 -6.12
C GLU A 37 0.81 33.15 -5.48
N GLN A 38 0.12 33.04 -4.34
CA GLN A 38 -0.20 31.76 -3.73
C GLN A 38 -1.05 30.86 -4.65
N ILE A 39 -2.09 31.40 -5.28
CA ILE A 39 -2.94 30.68 -6.24
C ILE A 39 -2.11 30.17 -7.42
N LYS A 40 -1.18 31.00 -7.92
CA LYS A 40 -0.30 30.63 -9.03
C LYS A 40 0.66 29.51 -8.65
N GLU A 41 1.25 29.59 -7.47
CA GLU A 41 2.18 28.55 -6.97
C GLU A 41 1.45 27.23 -6.69
N GLN A 42 0.28 27.28 -6.04
CA GLN A 42 -0.59 26.12 -5.85
C GLN A 42 -0.97 25.47 -7.17
N SER A 43 -1.28 26.26 -8.19
CA SER A 43 -1.62 25.74 -9.53
C SER A 43 -0.44 25.00 -10.18
N LYS A 44 0.77 25.54 -10.06
CA LYS A 44 1.99 24.87 -10.56
C LYS A 44 2.25 23.53 -9.83
N GLU A 45 2.10 23.52 -8.51
CA GLU A 45 2.33 22.32 -7.72
C GLU A 45 1.27 21.23 -8.01
N ILE A 46 0.01 21.62 -8.21
CA ILE A 46 -1.06 20.71 -8.67
C ILE A 46 -0.69 20.07 -10.01
N GLU A 47 -0.26 20.86 -10.99
CA GLU A 47 0.13 20.32 -12.29
C GLU A 47 1.36 19.40 -12.20
N ARG A 48 2.33 19.73 -11.36
CA ARG A 48 3.47 18.85 -11.07
C ARG A 48 3.02 17.51 -10.50
N LYS A 49 2.15 17.53 -9.47
CA LYS A 49 1.61 16.32 -8.85
C LYS A 49 0.76 15.50 -9.81
N LYS A 50 -0.03 16.11 -10.67
CA LYS A 50 -0.79 15.41 -11.72
C LYS A 50 0.11 14.67 -12.70
N ARG A 51 1.27 15.22 -13.07
CA ARG A 51 2.25 14.52 -13.93
C ARG A 51 2.82 13.29 -13.22
N VAL A 52 3.19 13.42 -11.94
CA VAL A 52 3.68 12.27 -11.14
C VAL A 52 2.58 11.22 -11.03
N LEU A 53 1.35 11.62 -10.72
CA LEU A 53 0.20 10.72 -10.65
C LEU A 53 -0.02 9.92 -11.94
N LYS A 54 0.04 10.60 -13.09
CA LYS A 54 -0.08 9.95 -14.40
C LYS A 54 0.99 8.87 -14.60
N ASN A 55 2.24 9.17 -14.22
CA ASN A 55 3.34 8.20 -14.32
C ASN A 55 3.13 6.99 -13.38
N CYS A 56 2.67 7.23 -12.15
CA CYS A 56 2.36 6.16 -11.19
C CYS A 56 1.21 5.28 -11.71
N LYS A 57 0.12 5.87 -12.19
CA LYS A 57 -1.01 5.12 -12.78
C LYS A 57 -0.56 4.28 -13.96
N GLY A 58 0.23 4.82 -14.88
CA GLY A 58 0.76 4.05 -16.00
C GLY A 58 1.58 2.83 -15.58
N LYS A 59 2.34 2.91 -14.50
CA LYS A 59 3.07 1.76 -13.96
C LYS A 59 2.15 0.68 -13.39
N VAL A 60 1.08 1.06 -12.71
CA VAL A 60 0.10 0.11 -12.13
C VAL A 60 -0.75 -0.54 -13.21
N ASP A 61 -1.18 0.22 -14.22
CA ASP A 61 -2.03 -0.27 -15.32
C ASP A 61 -1.35 -1.37 -16.15
N HIS A 62 -0.02 -1.40 -16.21
CA HIS A 62 0.73 -2.44 -16.93
C HIS A 62 0.86 -3.76 -16.13
N VAL A 63 0.54 -3.75 -14.85
CA VAL A 63 0.64 -4.94 -13.98
C VAL A 63 -0.69 -5.67 -13.95
N ASN A 64 -0.71 -6.92 -14.41
CA ASN A 64 -1.89 -7.76 -14.26
C ASN A 64 -2.00 -8.29 -12.83
N ILE A 65 -2.52 -7.44 -11.93
CA ILE A 65 -2.67 -7.75 -10.51
C ILE A 65 -3.50 -9.01 -10.26
N ALA A 66 -4.55 -9.25 -11.06
CA ALA A 66 -5.38 -10.44 -10.91
C ALA A 66 -4.58 -11.73 -11.16
N LYS A 67 -3.68 -11.71 -12.15
CA LYS A 67 -2.77 -12.83 -12.42
C LYS A 67 -1.80 -13.04 -11.26
N LEU A 68 -1.19 -11.96 -10.76
CA LEU A 68 -0.26 -12.03 -9.62
C LEU A 68 -0.92 -12.56 -8.36
N MET A 69 -2.14 -12.12 -8.04
CA MET A 69 -2.90 -12.62 -6.89
C MET A 69 -3.28 -14.09 -7.04
N LYS A 70 -3.54 -14.55 -8.27
CA LYS A 70 -3.77 -15.98 -8.53
C LYS A 70 -2.51 -16.79 -8.27
N LEU A 71 -1.36 -16.34 -8.80
CA LEU A 71 -0.06 -16.98 -8.58
C LEU A 71 0.31 -17.01 -7.08
N GLN A 72 0.05 -15.93 -6.37
CA GLN A 72 0.28 -15.90 -4.92
C GLN A 72 -0.50 -16.99 -4.18
N ARG A 73 -1.80 -17.14 -4.48
CA ARG A 73 -2.62 -18.19 -3.85
C ARG A 73 -2.14 -19.60 -4.19
N GLU A 74 -1.68 -19.80 -5.43
CA GLU A 74 -1.11 -21.07 -5.86
C GLU A 74 0.19 -21.37 -5.10
N ILE A 75 1.06 -20.38 -4.93
CA ILE A 75 2.28 -20.48 -4.10
C ILE A 75 1.92 -20.80 -2.65
N GLU A 76 0.94 -20.12 -2.06
CA GLU A 76 0.48 -20.38 -0.69
C GLU A 76 -0.02 -21.83 -0.54
N THR A 77 -0.82 -22.33 -1.49
CA THR A 77 -1.32 -23.72 -1.49
C THR A 77 -0.20 -24.74 -1.60
N LEU A 78 0.80 -24.49 -2.46
CA LEU A 78 1.96 -25.38 -2.61
C LEU A 78 2.86 -25.36 -1.37
N ASN A 79 3.07 -24.22 -0.73
CA ASN A 79 3.80 -24.12 0.54
C ASN A 79 3.10 -24.89 1.66
N GLU A 80 1.78 -24.81 1.76
CA GLU A 80 1.01 -25.59 2.73
C GLU A 80 1.15 -27.11 2.46
N LYS A 81 1.14 -27.49 1.18
CA LYS A 81 1.36 -28.90 0.80
C LYS A 81 2.77 -29.37 1.14
N GLU A 82 3.80 -28.56 0.85
CA GLU A 82 5.19 -28.85 1.20
C GLU A 82 5.35 -29.04 2.71
N ASN A 83 4.77 -28.17 3.52
CA ASN A 83 4.82 -28.28 4.98
C ASN A 83 4.17 -29.59 5.46
N LYS A 84 3.00 -29.95 4.95
CA LYS A 84 2.32 -31.21 5.30
C LYS A 84 3.14 -32.43 4.93
N LEU A 85 3.74 -32.45 3.75
CA LEU A 85 4.60 -33.57 3.33
C LEU A 85 5.87 -33.67 4.17
N ASN A 86 6.47 -32.55 4.58
CA ASN A 86 7.59 -32.54 5.51
C ASN A 86 7.22 -33.06 6.91
N GLU A 87 6.04 -32.65 7.42
CA GLU A 87 5.51 -33.19 8.68
C GLU A 87 5.27 -34.72 8.60
N GLU A 88 4.70 -35.19 7.50
CA GLU A 88 4.48 -36.62 7.26
C GLU A 88 5.79 -37.40 7.20
N LEU A 89 6.80 -36.90 6.50
CA LEU A 89 8.14 -37.49 6.46
C LEU A 89 8.79 -37.54 7.85
N ALA A 90 8.60 -36.49 8.66
CA ALA A 90 9.09 -36.47 10.04
C ALA A 90 8.42 -37.52 10.91
N GLU A 91 7.13 -37.75 10.75
CA GLU A 91 6.39 -38.83 11.46
C GLU A 91 6.81 -40.21 10.98
N ILE A 92 7.03 -40.39 9.65
CA ILE A 92 7.57 -41.66 9.11
C ILE A 92 8.95 -41.93 9.69
N ALA A 93 9.84 -40.93 9.76
CA ALA A 93 11.17 -41.09 10.31
C ALA A 93 11.15 -41.46 11.81
N LYS A 94 10.23 -40.91 12.61
CA LYS A 94 10.04 -41.32 14.01
C LYS A 94 9.60 -42.77 14.11
N LYS A 95 8.66 -43.22 13.30
CA LYS A 95 8.18 -44.60 13.29
C LYS A 95 9.27 -45.57 12.82
N GLU A 96 10.06 -45.21 11.84
CA GLU A 96 11.21 -45.94 11.35
C GLU A 96 12.28 -46.10 12.47
N ALA A 97 12.61 -45.02 13.18
CA ALA A 97 13.52 -45.07 14.31
C ALA A 97 13.04 -46.02 15.42
N LEU A 98 11.77 -45.96 15.78
CA LEU A 98 11.18 -46.86 16.78
C LEU A 98 11.17 -48.31 16.33
N LEU A 99 11.02 -48.62 15.04
CA LEU A 99 11.15 -49.98 14.52
C LEU A 99 12.59 -50.48 14.62
N ASN A 100 13.59 -49.63 14.34
CA ASN A 100 14.99 -49.97 14.38
C ASN A 100 15.52 -50.17 15.82
N ASP A 101 14.97 -49.43 16.79
CA ASP A 101 15.32 -49.55 18.20
C ASP A 101 14.66 -50.75 18.88
N HIS A 102 13.64 -51.37 18.27
CA HIS A 102 12.97 -52.55 18.79
C HIS A 102 13.65 -53.78 18.22
N GLU A 103 13.95 -54.79 19.09
CA GLU A 103 14.32 -56.13 18.65
C GLU A 103 13.11 -56.78 17.95
N TYR A 104 12.86 -56.31 16.69
CA TYR A 104 11.78 -56.82 15.86
C TYR A 104 12.21 -58.12 15.20
N ASP A 105 11.53 -59.21 15.57
CA ASP A 105 11.67 -60.49 14.90
C ASP A 105 10.60 -60.62 13.81
N PRO A 106 10.98 -60.58 12.51
CA PRO A 106 10.06 -60.69 11.40
C PRO A 106 9.32 -62.04 11.30
N ASP A 107 9.86 -63.06 11.95
CA ASP A 107 9.27 -64.40 12.00
C ASP A 107 8.37 -64.64 13.23
N CYS A 108 8.39 -63.71 14.19
CA CYS A 108 7.56 -63.75 15.38
C CYS A 108 6.11 -63.27 15.06
N LYS A 109 5.13 -64.19 15.16
CA LYS A 109 3.73 -63.86 14.93
C LYS A 109 3.19 -62.69 15.79
N PHE A 110 3.63 -62.61 17.05
CA PHE A 110 3.23 -61.53 17.96
C PHE A 110 3.81 -60.19 17.56
N CYS A 111 5.03 -60.14 17.02
CA CYS A 111 5.62 -58.93 16.48
C CYS A 111 4.87 -58.50 15.22
N CYS A 112 4.61 -59.41 14.30
CA CYS A 112 3.91 -59.13 13.02
C CYS A 112 2.43 -58.71 13.21
N ASP A 113 1.73 -59.30 14.21
CA ASP A 113 0.34 -58.98 14.50
C ASP A 113 0.18 -57.71 15.36
N ASN A 114 1.27 -57.13 15.86
CA ASN A 114 1.21 -55.88 16.61
C ASN A 114 0.75 -54.72 15.70
N LYS A 115 -0.34 -54.07 16.10
CA LYS A 115 -0.93 -52.96 15.36
C LYS A 115 0.08 -51.84 15.11
N PHE A 116 0.89 -51.52 16.10
CA PHE A 116 1.93 -50.47 16.02
C PHE A 116 2.98 -50.80 14.96
N VAL A 117 3.50 -52.05 14.97
CA VAL A 117 4.49 -52.50 13.97
C VAL A 117 3.93 -52.48 12.57
N ARG A 118 2.67 -52.91 12.38
CA ARG A 118 2.00 -52.83 11.07
C ARG A 118 1.85 -51.40 10.57
N GLU A 119 1.39 -50.48 11.42
CA GLU A 119 1.25 -49.08 11.07
C GLU A 119 2.59 -48.41 10.73
N ALA A 120 3.63 -48.77 11.47
CA ALA A 120 4.98 -48.27 11.23
C ALA A 120 5.56 -48.80 9.90
N ASN A 121 5.39 -50.09 9.60
CA ASN A 121 5.82 -50.68 8.33
C ASN A 121 5.06 -50.10 7.12
N LEU A 122 3.75 -49.82 7.25
CA LEU A 122 2.97 -49.15 6.21
C LEU A 122 3.46 -47.72 5.99
N ALA A 123 3.79 -46.99 7.07
CA ALA A 123 4.32 -45.63 6.97
C ALA A 123 5.70 -45.63 6.29
N VAL A 124 6.59 -46.57 6.64
CA VAL A 124 7.90 -46.69 5.97
C VAL A 124 7.74 -47.04 4.50
N ALA A 125 6.81 -47.93 4.16
CA ALA A 125 6.52 -48.28 2.77
C ALA A 125 6.00 -47.08 1.94
N SER A 126 5.33 -46.10 2.57
CA SER A 126 4.86 -44.86 1.87
C SER A 126 5.95 -43.78 1.70
N LYS A 127 7.11 -43.93 2.35
CA LYS A 127 8.18 -42.92 2.40
C LYS A 127 8.63 -42.45 1.03
N GLU A 128 8.87 -43.37 0.10
CA GLU A 128 9.34 -43.01 -1.27
C GLU A 128 8.28 -42.22 -2.04
N VAL A 129 7.00 -42.55 -1.87
CA VAL A 129 5.89 -41.84 -2.50
C VAL A 129 5.80 -40.41 -1.98
N VAL A 130 5.86 -40.25 -0.64
CA VAL A 130 5.81 -38.91 -0.01
C VAL A 130 7.04 -38.09 -0.40
N GLN A 131 8.22 -38.68 -0.47
CA GLN A 131 9.43 -37.99 -0.94
C GLN A 131 9.31 -37.55 -2.39
N TYR A 132 8.76 -38.37 -3.26
CA TYR A 132 8.53 -38.03 -4.67
C TYR A 132 7.52 -36.88 -4.81
N GLU A 133 6.42 -36.93 -4.05
CA GLU A 133 5.45 -35.83 -4.03
C GLU A 133 6.05 -34.53 -3.50
N LEU A 134 6.87 -34.58 -2.47
CA LEU A 134 7.58 -33.43 -1.95
C LEU A 134 8.51 -32.81 -3.01
N GLN A 135 9.28 -33.63 -3.69
CA GLN A 135 10.19 -33.18 -4.75
C GLN A 135 9.42 -32.49 -5.89
N ASN A 136 8.30 -33.06 -6.33
CA ASN A 136 7.45 -32.44 -7.36
C ASN A 136 6.87 -31.10 -6.87
N THR A 137 6.41 -31.03 -5.61
CA THR A 137 5.88 -29.80 -5.03
C THR A 137 6.95 -28.70 -4.99
N VAL A 138 8.18 -29.00 -4.63
CA VAL A 138 9.31 -28.07 -4.63
C VAL A 138 9.63 -27.58 -6.07
N VAL A 139 9.60 -28.48 -7.04
CA VAL A 139 9.80 -28.12 -8.46
C VAL A 139 8.70 -27.19 -8.96
N ASP A 140 7.44 -27.48 -8.65
CA ASP A 140 6.29 -26.66 -9.02
C ASP A 140 6.38 -25.27 -8.37
N LEU A 141 6.76 -25.19 -7.09
CA LEU A 141 7.03 -23.93 -6.40
C LEU A 141 8.12 -23.11 -7.08
N ALA A 142 9.23 -23.75 -7.41
CA ALA A 142 10.36 -23.09 -8.08
C ALA A 142 9.95 -22.53 -9.46
N ALA A 143 9.10 -23.25 -10.20
CA ALA A 143 8.60 -22.83 -11.51
C ALA A 143 7.72 -21.57 -11.43
N LEU A 144 7.02 -21.33 -10.32
CA LEU A 144 6.21 -20.13 -10.10
C LEU A 144 7.03 -18.89 -9.74
N ASN A 145 8.31 -19.03 -9.44
CA ASN A 145 9.19 -17.94 -9.03
C ASN A 145 8.61 -17.05 -7.90
N PRO A 146 8.40 -17.58 -6.69
CA PRO A 146 7.72 -16.89 -5.60
C PRO A 146 8.30 -15.52 -5.26
N SER A 147 9.64 -15.40 -5.33
CA SER A 147 10.36 -14.16 -5.03
C SER A 147 9.98 -13.02 -6.00
N ASP A 148 9.85 -13.34 -7.29
CA ASP A 148 9.46 -12.35 -8.30
C ASP A 148 7.99 -11.93 -8.15
N VAL A 149 7.08 -12.89 -7.92
CA VAL A 149 5.66 -12.62 -7.66
C VAL A 149 5.49 -11.72 -6.44
N PHE A 150 6.19 -12.02 -5.34
CA PHE A 150 6.15 -11.22 -4.13
C PHE A 150 6.68 -9.80 -4.37
N THR A 151 7.81 -9.66 -5.08
CA THR A 151 8.43 -8.37 -5.40
C THR A 151 7.48 -7.50 -6.24
N GLN A 152 6.83 -8.08 -7.26
CA GLN A 152 5.86 -7.37 -8.10
C GLN A 152 4.62 -6.93 -7.31
N LEU A 153 4.10 -7.77 -6.41
CA LEU A 153 2.98 -7.42 -5.53
C LEU A 153 3.32 -6.30 -4.56
N MET A 154 4.49 -6.35 -3.95
CA MET A 154 4.99 -5.30 -3.04
C MET A 154 5.13 -3.96 -3.76
N GLU A 155 5.72 -3.97 -4.96
CA GLU A 155 5.90 -2.75 -5.76
C GLU A 155 4.54 -2.17 -6.21
N HIS A 156 3.61 -3.03 -6.64
CA HIS A 156 2.25 -2.61 -6.97
C HIS A 156 1.55 -1.95 -5.77
N THR A 157 1.64 -2.56 -4.60
CA THR A 157 1.05 -2.02 -3.36
C THR A 157 1.67 -0.67 -2.98
N ARG A 158 3.00 -0.56 -3.08
CA ARG A 158 3.74 0.67 -2.82
C ARG A 158 3.30 1.80 -3.74
N ILE A 159 3.23 1.53 -5.05
CA ILE A 159 2.81 2.54 -6.05
C ILE A 159 1.34 2.93 -5.84
N SER A 160 0.46 1.97 -5.55
CA SER A 160 -0.95 2.23 -5.26
C SER A 160 -1.12 3.15 -4.03
N GLY A 161 -0.36 2.92 -2.98
CA GLY A 161 -0.32 3.79 -1.81
C GLY A 161 0.17 5.22 -2.15
N MET A 162 1.17 5.34 -3.02
CA MET A 162 1.64 6.65 -3.51
C MET A 162 0.55 7.38 -4.33
N ILE A 163 -0.19 6.66 -5.17
CA ILE A 163 -1.30 7.22 -5.95
C ILE A 163 -2.34 7.85 -5.01
N THR A 164 -2.82 7.09 -4.02
CA THR A 164 -3.80 7.57 -3.03
C THR A 164 -3.31 8.81 -2.29
N LYS A 165 -2.04 8.82 -1.87
CA LYS A 165 -1.44 9.96 -1.19
C LYS A 165 -1.41 11.20 -2.09
N ILE A 166 -0.95 11.07 -3.33
CA ILE A 166 -0.86 12.18 -4.29
C ILE A 166 -2.26 12.72 -4.62
N GLU A 167 -3.27 11.86 -4.80
CA GLU A 167 -4.66 12.27 -5.05
C GLU A 167 -5.22 13.07 -3.88
N THR A 168 -4.94 12.65 -2.65
CA THR A 168 -5.33 13.40 -1.44
C THR A 168 -4.66 14.77 -1.39
N GLU A 169 -3.36 14.85 -1.66
CA GLU A 169 -2.60 16.11 -1.67
C GLU A 169 -3.10 17.07 -2.77
N ILE A 170 -3.42 16.56 -3.96
CA ILE A 170 -4.03 17.36 -5.03
C ILE A 170 -5.38 17.93 -4.57
N THR A 171 -6.22 17.11 -3.97
CA THR A 171 -7.54 17.54 -3.47
C THR A 171 -7.41 18.64 -2.42
N GLN A 172 -6.47 18.50 -1.49
CA GLN A 172 -6.22 19.53 -0.48
C GLN A 172 -5.75 20.85 -1.09
N LEU A 173 -4.79 20.79 -2.01
CA LEU A 173 -4.28 21.97 -2.71
C LEU A 173 -5.38 22.66 -3.55
N ASP A 174 -6.22 21.88 -4.23
CA ASP A 174 -7.36 22.44 -4.98
C ASP A 174 -8.35 23.16 -4.05
N LEU A 175 -8.67 22.58 -2.90
CA LEU A 175 -9.55 23.22 -1.91
C LEU A 175 -8.96 24.52 -1.36
N GLU A 176 -7.67 24.54 -1.03
CA GLU A 176 -6.98 25.74 -0.56
C GLU A 176 -6.94 26.82 -1.65
N ARG A 177 -6.65 26.43 -2.88
CA ARG A 177 -6.65 27.34 -4.03
C ARG A 177 -8.02 27.99 -4.24
N GLU A 178 -9.09 27.22 -4.18
CA GLU A 178 -10.46 27.75 -4.32
C GLU A 178 -10.83 28.67 -3.14
N ARG A 179 -10.41 28.36 -1.91
CA ARG A 179 -10.55 29.28 -0.76
C ARG A 179 -9.84 30.60 -1.01
N ASN A 180 -8.59 30.55 -1.47
CA ASN A 180 -7.80 31.75 -1.78
C ASN A 180 -8.44 32.58 -2.90
N LYS A 181 -8.99 31.96 -3.94
CA LYS A 181 -9.77 32.66 -5.00
C LYS A 181 -10.99 33.35 -4.42
N THR A 182 -11.77 32.66 -3.56
CA THR A 182 -12.97 33.21 -2.92
C THR A 182 -12.61 34.39 -2.01
N VAL A 183 -11.52 34.28 -1.23
CA VAL A 183 -11.08 35.39 -0.37
C VAL A 183 -10.60 36.56 -1.22
N ARG A 184 -9.88 36.35 -2.31
CA ARG A 184 -9.42 37.36 -3.21
C ARG A 184 -10.61 38.13 -3.85
N SER A 185 -11.61 37.41 -4.37
CA SER A 185 -12.79 38.03 -5.00
C SER A 185 -13.65 38.88 -4.06
N LYS A 186 -13.54 38.63 -2.73
CA LYS A 186 -14.21 39.47 -1.70
C LYS A 186 -13.41 40.72 -1.32
N ILE A 187 -12.15 40.78 -1.67
CA ILE A 187 -11.25 41.92 -1.39
C ILE A 187 -11.23 42.91 -2.56
N GLU A 188 -11.33 42.41 -3.80
CA GLU A 188 -11.47 43.22 -5.02
C GLU A 188 -12.85 43.88 -5.09
#